data_1b2aa0310c0e928555ecf4235320bc0e
#
_entry.id   1b2aa0310c0e928555ecf4235320bc0e
#
_cell.length_a   1.000
_cell.length_b   1.000
_cell.length_c   1.000
_cell.angle_alpha   90.00
_cell.angle_beta   90.00
_cell.angle_gamma   90.00
#
_symmetry.space_group_name_H-M   'P 1'
#
loop_
_entity.id
_entity.type
_entity.pdbx_description
1 polymer ?
#
loop_
_entity_poly.entity_id
_entity_poly.type
_entity_poly.pdbx_seq_one_letter_code
_entity_poly.pdbx_strand_id
1 'polypeptide(L)'
;MKKSYSEVIGKCFEELEEIIKRGKLKIENNKIELLYFNRKIKIDLKLKDFEGVEDYKEKIIILHYLCKFKEGKNDELITYKNLPDGNFYFPSIYSRVYLPLIEKYKNEPLKFIEKGLEIGGEKISEFSIKFPVFSDIFFIFELIPEDEEFPADLKILFNRKGSEIFEIEDLAIIGEIIVSKMV
;
A
#
# COMPACT_ATOMS: atom_id res chain seq x y z
N MET A 1 1.57 24.95 8.49
CA MET A 1 2.84 24.84 7.72
C MET A 1 3.00 23.39 7.27
N LYS A 2 2.84 23.08 5.98
CA LYS A 2 3.06 21.73 5.47
C LYS A 2 4.55 21.40 5.65
N LYS A 3 4.90 20.41 6.47
CA LYS A 3 6.26 19.86 6.53
C LYS A 3 6.63 19.40 5.12
N SER A 4 7.84 19.72 4.67
CA SER A 4 8.30 19.22 3.39
C SER A 4 8.46 17.70 3.49
N TYR A 5 8.20 16.96 2.41
CA TYR A 5 8.34 15.50 2.41
C TYR A 5 9.75 15.05 2.80
N SER A 6 10.77 15.84 2.49
CA SER A 6 12.16 15.58 2.90
C SER A 6 12.33 15.59 4.41
N GLU A 7 11.61 16.48 5.14
CA GLU A 7 11.64 16.50 6.61
C GLU A 7 10.97 15.27 7.22
N VAL A 8 9.87 14.79 6.60
CA VAL A 8 9.18 13.59 7.05
C VAL A 8 10.08 12.36 6.84
N ILE A 9 10.64 12.20 5.66
CA ILE A 9 11.58 11.12 5.33
C ILE A 9 12.80 11.15 6.27
N GLY A 10 13.36 12.33 6.52
CA GLY A 10 14.49 12.50 7.45
C GLY A 10 14.17 11.98 8.85
N LYS A 11 13.00 12.31 9.40
CA LYS A 11 12.54 11.81 10.71
C LYS A 11 12.31 10.30 10.72
N CYS A 12 11.73 9.75 9.67
CA CYS A 12 11.57 8.30 9.55
C CYS A 12 12.93 7.57 9.54
N PHE A 13 13.95 8.13 8.90
CA PHE A 13 15.30 7.56 8.96
C PHE A 13 15.91 7.64 10.36
N GLU A 14 15.71 8.73 11.09
CA GLU A 14 16.17 8.86 12.49
C GLU A 14 15.50 7.80 13.38
N GLU A 15 14.20 7.59 13.23
CA GLU A 15 13.47 6.54 13.94
C GLU A 15 13.97 5.14 13.58
N LEU A 16 14.21 4.89 12.30
CA LEU A 16 14.73 3.62 11.80
C LEU A 16 16.12 3.33 12.37
N GLU A 17 17.01 4.33 12.42
CA GLU A 17 18.34 4.20 13.04
C GLU A 17 18.25 3.79 14.52
N GLU A 18 17.30 4.35 15.28
CA GLU A 18 17.07 3.96 16.69
C GLU A 18 16.56 2.51 16.83
N ILE A 19 15.70 2.08 15.93
CA ILE A 19 15.19 0.70 15.89
C ILE A 19 16.31 -0.29 15.59
N ILE A 20 17.18 0.05 14.67
CA ILE A 20 18.38 -0.74 14.32
C ILE A 20 19.34 -0.84 15.51
N LYS A 21 19.65 0.28 16.19
CA LYS A 21 20.50 0.30 17.39
C LYS A 21 19.96 -0.59 18.50
N ARG A 22 18.64 -0.72 18.63
CA ARG A 22 17.98 -1.63 19.60
C ARG A 22 17.97 -3.09 19.16
N GLY A 23 18.57 -3.43 18.02
CA GLY A 23 18.68 -4.80 17.50
C GLY A 23 17.37 -5.41 17.01
N LYS A 24 16.35 -4.60 16.76
CA LYS A 24 15.04 -5.06 16.29
C LYS A 24 15.02 -5.36 14.79
N LEU A 25 15.99 -4.86 14.04
CA LEU A 25 16.13 -5.10 12.60
C LEU A 25 17.58 -5.49 12.29
N LYS A 26 17.75 -6.61 11.59
CA LYS A 26 19.07 -7.03 11.12
C LYS A 26 19.42 -6.31 9.82
N ILE A 27 20.61 -5.74 9.75
CA ILE A 27 21.13 -5.04 8.58
C ILE A 27 22.47 -5.65 8.18
N GLU A 28 22.76 -5.68 6.91
CA GLU A 28 24.04 -6.07 6.36
C GLU A 28 24.63 -4.90 5.55
N ASN A 29 25.89 -4.56 5.85
CA ASN A 29 26.63 -3.51 5.12
C ASN A 29 25.87 -2.15 5.01
N ASN A 30 25.17 -1.72 6.05
CA ASN A 30 24.33 -0.53 6.06
C ASN A 30 23.23 -0.50 4.99
N LYS A 31 22.77 -1.65 4.52
CA LYS A 31 21.68 -1.78 3.55
C LYS A 31 20.57 -2.66 4.07
N ILE A 32 19.35 -2.29 3.70
CA ILE A 32 18.15 -3.10 3.91
C ILE A 32 17.63 -3.50 2.53
N GLU A 33 17.34 -4.79 2.36
CA GLU A 33 16.67 -5.30 1.18
C GLU A 33 15.30 -5.85 1.59
N LEU A 34 14.25 -5.50 0.84
CA LEU A 34 12.91 -6.04 1.04
C LEU A 34 12.14 -6.16 -0.28
N LEU A 35 11.05 -6.91 -0.25
CA LEU A 35 10.10 -6.97 -1.37
C LEU A 35 9.02 -5.91 -1.17
N TYR A 36 8.78 -5.12 -2.21
CA TYR A 36 7.74 -4.12 -2.30
C TYR A 36 7.05 -4.25 -3.66
N PHE A 37 5.75 -4.55 -3.69
CA PHE A 37 5.00 -4.93 -4.89
C PHE A 37 5.73 -6.01 -5.72
N ASN A 38 6.15 -7.09 -5.07
CA ASN A 38 6.94 -8.19 -5.66
C ASN A 38 8.28 -7.76 -6.32
N ARG A 39 8.72 -6.53 -6.12
CA ARG A 39 10.00 -6.02 -6.61
C ARG A 39 10.99 -5.91 -5.46
N LYS A 40 12.22 -6.33 -5.71
CA LYS A 40 13.30 -6.17 -4.73
C LYS A 40 13.74 -4.71 -4.74
N ILE A 41 13.67 -4.07 -3.59
CA ILE A 41 14.18 -2.71 -3.37
C ILE A 41 15.29 -2.72 -2.35
N LYS A 42 16.16 -1.71 -2.41
CA LYS A 42 17.27 -1.54 -1.48
C LYS A 42 17.25 -0.14 -0.88
N ILE A 43 17.58 -0.06 0.40
CA ILE A 43 17.71 1.19 1.12
C ILE A 43 19.13 1.29 1.62
N ASP A 44 19.83 2.34 1.24
CA ASP A 44 21.16 2.68 1.78
C ASP A 44 20.97 3.59 2.99
N LEU A 45 21.27 3.07 4.16
CA LEU A 45 21.09 3.80 5.44
C LEU A 45 22.10 4.94 5.60
N LYS A 46 23.28 4.82 5.00
CA LYS A 46 24.32 5.86 5.07
C LYS A 46 23.98 7.04 4.18
N LEU A 47 23.51 6.77 2.96
CA LEU A 47 23.12 7.80 2.01
C LEU A 47 21.70 8.29 2.24
N LYS A 48 20.88 7.58 3.04
CA LYS A 48 19.45 7.80 3.26
C LYS A 48 18.69 7.82 1.94
N ASP A 49 19.00 6.87 1.06
CA ASP A 49 18.48 6.79 -0.30
C ASP A 49 17.92 5.41 -0.64
N PHE A 50 17.09 5.36 -1.69
CA PHE A 50 16.36 4.18 -2.13
C PHE A 50 16.77 3.83 -3.56
N GLU A 51 17.12 2.58 -3.78
CA GLU A 51 17.29 2.01 -5.12
C GLU A 51 15.97 1.37 -5.55
N GLY A 52 15.41 1.85 -6.67
CA GLY A 52 14.17 1.33 -7.25
C GLY A 52 12.87 2.00 -6.75
N VAL A 53 12.97 3.07 -5.95
CA VAL A 53 11.81 3.86 -5.49
C VAL A 53 12.13 5.34 -5.59
N GLU A 54 11.37 6.07 -6.39
CA GLU A 54 11.54 7.53 -6.58
C GLU A 54 10.47 8.33 -5.86
N ASP A 55 9.22 7.84 -5.86
CA ASP A 55 8.08 8.54 -5.28
C ASP A 55 8.21 8.65 -3.76
N TYR A 56 7.98 9.86 -3.23
CA TYR A 56 8.13 10.15 -1.81
C TYR A 56 7.06 9.48 -0.93
N LYS A 57 5.84 9.23 -1.45
CA LYS A 57 4.80 8.52 -0.71
C LYS A 57 5.22 7.07 -0.51
N GLU A 58 5.76 6.44 -1.56
CA GLU A 58 6.29 5.08 -1.48
C GLU A 58 7.43 5.00 -0.46
N LYS A 59 8.38 5.96 -0.49
CA LYS A 59 9.49 6.02 0.48
C LYS A 59 8.99 6.12 1.92
N ILE A 60 7.98 6.95 2.19
CA ILE A 60 7.38 7.08 3.52
C ILE A 60 6.70 5.78 3.95
N ILE A 61 5.89 5.15 3.11
CA ILE A 61 5.22 3.90 3.43
C ILE A 61 6.21 2.78 3.74
N ILE A 62 7.30 2.69 2.98
CA ILE A 62 8.36 1.71 3.22
C ILE A 62 9.05 1.96 4.57
N LEU A 63 9.37 3.20 4.89
CA LEU A 63 9.97 3.56 6.18
C LEU A 63 9.02 3.30 7.34
N HIS A 64 7.73 3.65 7.22
CA HIS A 64 6.73 3.33 8.24
C HIS A 64 6.61 1.82 8.46
N TYR A 65 6.61 1.01 7.38
CA TYR A 65 6.65 -0.44 7.50
C TYR A 65 7.85 -0.94 8.32
N LEU A 66 9.04 -0.47 7.99
CA LEU A 66 10.27 -0.87 8.70
C LEU A 66 10.29 -0.42 10.16
N CYS A 67 9.81 0.80 10.43
CA CYS A 67 9.77 1.35 11.78
C CYS A 67 8.74 0.65 12.68
N LYS A 68 7.60 0.25 12.11
CA LYS A 68 6.48 -0.33 12.86
C LYS A 68 6.35 -1.85 12.66
N PHE A 69 7.31 -2.49 11.99
CA PHE A 69 7.27 -3.93 11.72
C PHE A 69 7.04 -4.76 12.98
N LYS A 70 6.12 -5.69 12.88
CA LYS A 70 5.79 -6.68 13.92
C LYS A 70 5.79 -8.07 13.28
N GLU A 71 6.37 -9.03 13.95
CA GLU A 71 6.29 -10.44 13.53
C GLU A 71 4.86 -10.99 13.61
N GLY A 72 4.61 -12.06 12.86
CA GLY A 72 3.34 -12.78 12.84
C GLY A 72 2.50 -12.45 11.61
N LYS A 73 1.49 -13.28 11.38
CA LYS A 73 0.52 -13.15 10.27
C LYS A 73 -0.86 -12.88 10.84
N ASN A 74 -1.63 -12.06 10.16
CA ASN A 74 -3.03 -11.86 10.40
C ASN A 74 -3.70 -11.60 9.06
N ASP A 75 -4.16 -12.68 8.44
CA ASP A 75 -4.71 -12.68 7.07
C ASP A 75 -6.25 -12.47 7.05
N GLU A 76 -6.87 -12.14 8.19
CA GLU A 76 -8.27 -11.73 8.23
C GLU A 76 -8.47 -10.53 7.29
N LEU A 77 -9.44 -10.64 6.38
CA LEU A 77 -9.74 -9.60 5.42
C LEU A 77 -10.68 -8.56 6.02
N ILE A 78 -10.27 -7.31 5.94
CA ILE A 78 -11.03 -6.15 6.43
C ILE A 78 -11.09 -5.06 5.36
N THR A 79 -12.01 -4.11 5.55
CA THR A 79 -12.14 -2.90 4.72
C THR A 79 -11.72 -1.67 5.51
N TYR A 80 -11.59 -0.52 4.85
CA TYR A 80 -11.36 0.76 5.52
C TYR A 80 -12.44 1.08 6.57
N LYS A 81 -13.70 0.68 6.34
CA LYS A 81 -14.81 0.91 7.28
C LYS A 81 -14.70 0.11 8.59
N ASN A 82 -13.90 -0.96 8.61
CA ASN A 82 -13.64 -1.74 9.82
C ASN A 82 -12.56 -1.12 10.72
N LEU A 83 -11.89 -0.07 10.27
CA LEU A 83 -10.86 0.62 11.04
C LEU A 83 -11.49 1.62 12.02
N PRO A 84 -10.80 1.98 13.12
CA PRO A 84 -11.18 3.13 13.93
C PRO A 84 -11.34 4.37 13.03
N ASP A 85 -12.43 5.12 13.26
CA ASP A 85 -12.81 6.29 12.47
C ASP A 85 -12.98 6.04 10.95
N GLY A 86 -12.97 4.77 10.51
CA GLY A 86 -13.05 4.36 9.13
C GLY A 86 -14.24 4.96 8.36
N ASN A 87 -15.41 5.01 9.01
CA ASN A 87 -16.60 5.62 8.40
C ASN A 87 -16.47 7.13 8.20
N PHE A 88 -15.72 7.81 9.07
CA PHE A 88 -15.44 9.25 8.95
C PHE A 88 -14.50 9.55 7.78
N TYR A 89 -13.44 8.77 7.62
CA TYR A 89 -12.46 8.94 6.55
C TYR A 89 -12.92 8.39 5.20
N PHE A 90 -13.89 7.44 5.19
CA PHE A 90 -14.29 6.71 4.00
C PHE A 90 -14.69 7.60 2.80
N PRO A 91 -15.47 8.70 2.93
CA PRO A 91 -15.81 9.54 1.79
C PRO A 91 -14.58 10.11 1.08
N SER A 92 -13.56 10.52 1.83
CA SER A 92 -12.29 11.01 1.28
C SER A 92 -11.48 9.91 0.61
N ILE A 93 -11.44 8.71 1.21
CA ILE A 93 -10.78 7.54 0.64
C ILE A 93 -11.50 7.11 -0.65
N TYR A 94 -12.84 7.07 -0.63
CA TYR A 94 -13.65 6.70 -1.78
C TYR A 94 -13.34 7.57 -3.01
N SER A 95 -13.29 8.89 -2.83
CA SER A 95 -13.02 9.81 -3.94
C SER A 95 -11.60 9.67 -4.51
N ARG A 96 -10.61 9.26 -3.70
CA ARG A 96 -9.19 9.18 -4.12
C ARG A 96 -8.76 7.79 -4.57
N VAL A 97 -9.42 6.76 -4.08
CA VAL A 97 -9.00 5.37 -4.32
C VAL A 97 -10.03 4.58 -5.12
N TYR A 98 -11.31 4.66 -4.78
CA TYR A 98 -12.35 3.87 -5.44
C TYR A 98 -12.79 4.49 -6.76
N LEU A 99 -13.23 5.74 -6.70
CA LEU A 99 -13.85 6.42 -7.84
C LEU A 99 -12.97 6.46 -9.09
N PRO A 100 -11.65 6.76 -9.02
CA PRO A 100 -10.81 6.78 -10.23
C PRO A 100 -10.76 5.43 -10.96
N LEU A 101 -10.74 4.31 -10.22
CA LEU A 101 -10.72 2.97 -10.82
C LEU A 101 -12.08 2.58 -11.38
N ILE A 102 -13.17 2.87 -10.66
CA ILE A 102 -14.54 2.63 -11.15
C ILE A 102 -14.74 3.38 -12.47
N GLU A 103 -14.48 4.68 -12.49
CA GLU A 103 -14.68 5.50 -13.69
C GLU A 103 -13.82 5.03 -14.88
N LYS A 104 -12.61 4.58 -14.62
CA LYS A 104 -11.71 4.12 -15.68
C LYS A 104 -12.10 2.75 -16.23
N TYR A 105 -12.55 1.82 -15.39
CA TYR A 105 -12.69 0.43 -15.76
C TYR A 105 -14.12 -0.11 -15.83
N LYS A 106 -15.14 0.68 -15.46
CA LYS A 106 -16.55 0.26 -15.48
C LYS A 106 -17.01 -0.36 -16.81
N ASN A 107 -16.51 0.16 -17.95
CA ASN A 107 -16.84 -0.34 -19.29
C ASN A 107 -15.81 -1.37 -19.83
N GLU A 108 -14.69 -1.56 -19.16
CA GLU A 108 -13.59 -2.39 -19.64
C GLU A 108 -12.98 -3.22 -18.48
N PRO A 109 -13.79 -4.07 -17.81
CA PRO A 109 -13.34 -4.76 -16.59
C PRO A 109 -12.15 -5.70 -16.81
N LEU A 110 -11.96 -6.22 -18.02
CA LEU A 110 -10.80 -7.05 -18.34
C LEU A 110 -9.50 -6.24 -18.36
N LYS A 111 -9.54 -4.98 -18.77
CA LYS A 111 -8.36 -4.11 -18.70
C LYS A 111 -7.93 -3.78 -17.27
N PHE A 112 -8.87 -3.80 -16.32
CA PHE A 112 -8.54 -3.71 -14.89
C PHE A 112 -7.62 -4.85 -14.45
N ILE A 113 -7.94 -6.08 -14.87
CA ILE A 113 -7.12 -7.27 -14.59
C ILE A 113 -5.76 -7.17 -15.28
N GLU A 114 -5.74 -6.87 -16.60
CA GLU A 114 -4.50 -6.75 -17.37
C GLU A 114 -3.56 -5.74 -16.73
N LYS A 115 -4.08 -4.54 -16.41
CA LYS A 115 -3.28 -3.48 -15.80
C LYS A 115 -2.78 -3.84 -14.41
N GLY A 116 -3.61 -4.48 -13.61
CA GLY A 116 -3.20 -4.94 -12.28
C GLY A 116 -2.07 -5.98 -12.33
N LEU A 117 -2.10 -6.89 -13.31
CA LEU A 117 -1.02 -7.87 -13.52
C LEU A 117 0.29 -7.18 -13.94
N GLU A 118 0.24 -6.16 -14.82
CA GLU A 118 1.42 -5.39 -15.25
C GLU A 118 2.17 -4.75 -14.09
N ILE A 119 1.45 -4.29 -13.06
CA ILE A 119 2.06 -3.62 -11.90
C ILE A 119 2.44 -4.58 -10.76
N GLY A 120 2.38 -5.89 -11.01
CA GLY A 120 2.83 -6.90 -10.05
C GLY A 120 1.73 -7.50 -9.17
N GLY A 121 0.45 -7.28 -9.52
CA GLY A 121 -0.68 -7.95 -8.89
C GLY A 121 -0.81 -9.42 -9.30
N GLU A 122 -1.59 -10.16 -8.53
CA GLU A 122 -1.92 -11.58 -8.74
C GLU A 122 -3.43 -11.71 -8.96
N LYS A 123 -3.85 -12.27 -10.10
CA LYS A 123 -5.26 -12.52 -10.37
C LYS A 123 -5.78 -13.61 -9.42
N ILE A 124 -6.87 -13.34 -8.70
CA ILE A 124 -7.50 -14.29 -7.78
C ILE A 124 -8.92 -14.69 -8.19
N SER A 125 -9.59 -13.88 -8.99
CA SER A 125 -10.87 -14.21 -9.63
C SER A 125 -11.00 -13.50 -10.97
N GLU A 126 -12.17 -13.57 -11.61
CA GLU A 126 -12.40 -12.94 -12.92
C GLU A 126 -12.13 -11.45 -12.91
N PHE A 127 -12.55 -10.75 -11.84
CA PHE A 127 -12.40 -9.31 -11.69
C PHE A 127 -11.71 -8.90 -10.38
N SER A 128 -10.93 -9.78 -9.79
CA SER A 128 -10.21 -9.50 -8.54
C SER A 128 -8.72 -9.70 -8.67
N ILE A 129 -7.97 -8.73 -8.14
CA ILE A 129 -6.51 -8.73 -8.10
C ILE A 129 -6.03 -8.55 -6.66
N LYS A 130 -5.07 -9.36 -6.27
CA LYS A 130 -4.32 -9.21 -5.04
C LYS A 130 -3.01 -8.48 -5.34
N PHE A 131 -2.75 -7.40 -4.61
CA PHE A 131 -1.50 -6.65 -4.66
C PHE A 131 -0.68 -6.96 -3.41
N PRO A 132 0.41 -7.72 -3.51
CA PRO A 132 1.35 -7.95 -2.40
C PRO A 132 2.19 -6.69 -2.20
N VAL A 133 1.81 -5.86 -1.23
CA VAL A 133 2.50 -4.59 -0.93
C VAL A 133 3.84 -4.87 -0.25
N PHE A 134 3.82 -5.73 0.78
CA PHE A 134 5.00 -6.30 1.44
C PHE A 134 4.85 -7.81 1.54
N SER A 135 5.85 -8.51 2.04
CA SER A 135 5.81 -9.97 2.16
C SER A 135 4.64 -10.52 3.01
N ASP A 136 4.14 -9.70 3.93
CA ASP A 136 3.09 -10.05 4.90
C ASP A 136 1.88 -9.10 4.84
N ILE A 137 1.86 -8.14 3.91
CA ILE A 137 0.77 -7.18 3.74
C ILE A 137 0.33 -7.16 2.28
N PHE A 138 -0.97 -7.34 2.07
CA PHE A 138 -1.56 -7.32 0.75
C PHE A 138 -2.93 -6.62 0.73
N PHE A 139 -3.28 -6.12 -0.45
CA PHE A 139 -4.58 -5.58 -0.77
C PHE A 139 -5.26 -6.43 -1.84
N ILE A 140 -6.58 -6.54 -1.79
CA ILE A 140 -7.40 -7.16 -2.82
C ILE A 140 -8.34 -6.10 -3.36
N PHE A 141 -8.29 -5.89 -4.66
CA PHE A 141 -9.20 -5.01 -5.36
C PHE A 141 -10.10 -5.87 -6.24
N GLU A 142 -11.40 -5.77 -6.02
CA GLU A 142 -12.44 -6.50 -6.74
C GLU A 142 -13.35 -5.50 -7.44
N LEU A 143 -13.23 -5.43 -8.75
CA LEU A 143 -14.14 -4.63 -9.58
C LEU A 143 -15.45 -5.40 -9.72
N ILE A 144 -16.55 -4.74 -9.42
CA ILE A 144 -17.91 -5.26 -9.61
C ILE A 144 -18.45 -4.56 -10.86
N PRO A 145 -18.52 -5.26 -12.01
CA PRO A 145 -19.09 -4.67 -13.23
C PRO A 145 -20.52 -4.25 -13.03
N GLU A 146 -20.98 -3.23 -13.78
CA GLU A 146 -22.40 -2.86 -13.76
C GLU A 146 -23.26 -3.97 -14.36
N ASP A 147 -24.48 -4.08 -13.87
CA ASP A 147 -25.53 -4.93 -14.40
C ASP A 147 -26.84 -4.11 -14.58
N GLU A 148 -27.95 -4.80 -14.89
CA GLU A 148 -29.24 -4.15 -15.13
C GLU A 148 -29.83 -3.43 -13.90
N GLU A 149 -29.40 -3.81 -12.69
CA GLU A 149 -29.94 -3.31 -11.42
C GLU A 149 -28.96 -2.38 -10.69
N PHE A 150 -27.65 -2.56 -10.85
CA PHE A 150 -26.64 -1.87 -10.05
C PHE A 150 -25.52 -1.29 -10.94
N PRO A 151 -25.07 -0.04 -10.63
CA PRO A 151 -23.89 0.54 -11.28
C PRO A 151 -22.63 -0.21 -10.90
N ALA A 152 -21.58 -0.06 -11.70
CA ALA A 152 -20.26 -0.60 -11.39
C ALA A 152 -19.77 -0.08 -10.02
N ASP A 153 -19.13 -0.93 -9.24
CA ASP A 153 -18.55 -0.61 -7.94
C ASP A 153 -17.18 -1.27 -7.78
N LEU A 154 -16.46 -0.90 -6.74
CA LEU A 154 -15.16 -1.47 -6.38
C LEU A 154 -15.16 -1.84 -4.90
N LYS A 155 -14.75 -3.07 -4.61
CA LYS A 155 -14.51 -3.52 -3.25
C LYS A 155 -13.02 -3.61 -2.99
N ILE A 156 -12.56 -3.00 -1.91
CA ILE A 156 -11.17 -3.06 -1.48
C ILE A 156 -11.10 -3.72 -0.12
N LEU A 157 -10.33 -4.79 -0.06
CA LEU A 157 -10.01 -5.53 1.14
C LEU A 157 -8.50 -5.49 1.35
N PHE A 158 -8.06 -5.60 2.58
CA PHE A 158 -6.66 -5.82 2.93
C PHE A 158 -6.59 -6.71 4.17
N ASN A 159 -5.47 -7.38 4.36
CA ASN A 159 -5.33 -8.21 5.53
C ASN A 159 -5.16 -7.34 6.79
N ARG A 160 -5.71 -7.82 7.91
CA ARG A 160 -5.69 -7.12 9.21
C ARG A 160 -4.26 -6.79 9.66
N LYS A 161 -3.28 -7.57 9.24
CA LYS A 161 -1.85 -7.28 9.46
C LYS A 161 -1.47 -5.87 9.02
N GLY A 162 -2.01 -5.40 7.90
CA GLY A 162 -1.81 -4.03 7.44
C GLY A 162 -2.24 -2.99 8.49
N SER A 163 -3.40 -3.19 9.12
CA SER A 163 -3.92 -2.27 10.15
C SER A 163 -3.23 -2.38 11.51
N GLU A 164 -2.44 -3.42 11.75
CA GLU A 164 -1.60 -3.54 12.94
C GLU A 164 -0.29 -2.74 12.83
N ILE A 165 0.10 -2.39 11.60
CA ILE A 165 1.34 -1.68 11.27
C ILE A 165 1.04 -0.24 10.83
N PHE A 166 0.00 -0.05 10.03
CA PHE A 166 -0.33 1.23 9.40
C PHE A 166 -1.58 1.87 9.99
N GLU A 167 -1.54 3.18 10.14
CA GLU A 167 -2.72 4.00 10.39
C GLU A 167 -3.60 4.07 9.14
N ILE A 168 -4.85 4.50 9.30
CA ILE A 168 -5.82 4.60 8.18
C ILE A 168 -5.31 5.49 7.03
N GLU A 169 -4.56 6.55 7.33
CA GLU A 169 -3.97 7.43 6.32
C GLU A 169 -2.87 6.73 5.51
N ASP A 170 -2.00 5.93 6.14
CA ASP A 170 -0.99 5.13 5.46
C ASP A 170 -1.66 4.10 4.54
N LEU A 171 -2.71 3.42 5.03
CA LEU A 171 -3.48 2.46 4.23
C LEU A 171 -4.17 3.14 3.04
N ALA A 172 -4.69 4.36 3.22
CA ALA A 172 -5.25 5.14 2.12
C ALA A 172 -4.18 5.53 1.10
N ILE A 173 -2.98 5.92 1.54
CA ILE A 173 -1.84 6.22 0.67
C ILE A 173 -1.40 4.98 -0.13
N ILE A 174 -1.40 3.79 0.48
CA ILE A 174 -1.13 2.53 -0.24
C ILE A 174 -2.16 2.32 -1.35
N GLY A 175 -3.46 2.55 -1.05
CA GLY A 175 -4.51 2.53 -2.06
C GLY A 175 -4.26 3.52 -3.20
N GLU A 176 -3.89 4.77 -2.88
CA GLU A 176 -3.56 5.80 -3.89
C GLU A 176 -2.34 5.41 -4.75
N ILE A 177 -1.33 4.79 -4.16
CA ILE A 177 -0.15 4.30 -4.89
C ILE A 177 -0.58 3.24 -5.92
N ILE A 178 -1.44 2.29 -5.52
CA ILE A 178 -1.99 1.28 -6.45
C ILE A 178 -2.78 1.98 -7.57
N VAL A 179 -3.68 2.90 -7.22
CA VAL A 179 -4.47 3.68 -8.19
C VAL A 179 -3.56 4.41 -9.17
N SER A 180 -2.54 5.12 -8.70
CA SER A 180 -1.63 5.90 -9.55
C SER A 180 -0.85 5.04 -10.56
N LYS A 181 -0.64 3.76 -10.25
CA LYS A 181 0.00 2.80 -11.16
C LYS A 181 -0.99 2.16 -12.13
N MET A 182 -2.28 2.13 -11.79
CA MET A 182 -3.35 1.57 -12.60
C MET A 182 -4.01 2.59 -13.53
N VAL A 183 -4.04 3.86 -13.16
CA VAL A 183 -4.61 4.97 -13.95
C VAL A 183 -3.54 5.65 -14.76
#